data_b13a617bba17ae18f5c5af76189eb294
#
_entry.id   b13a617bba17ae18f5c5af76189eb294
#
_cell.length_a   1.000
_cell.length_b   1.000
_cell.length_c   1.000
_cell.angle_alpha   90.00
_cell.angle_beta   90.00
_cell.angle_gamma   90.00
#
_symmetry.space_group_name_H-M   'P 1'
#
loop_
_entity.id
_entity.type
_entity.pdbx_description
1 polymer ?
#
loop_
_entity_poly.entity_id
_entity_poly.type
_entity_poly.pdbx_seq_one_letter_code
_entity_poly.pdbx_strand_id
1 'polypeptide(L)'
;GVKKRFRDMKLTGKMVVIYLLAGLVPVMIILGITYMEMKKILWARETTILESYVSQTTDSMDNELEIYNNLSKYISYNQSIAKILSADQSAYQNYEQFSTVIDPLLASIMYFHEDVNQVTIYTDASDVKHGSTVAPLKDLADGTHAYDDLDNNIHWHIDLESRTAFSVSRMAMLEQKGAKGVLYVGVDYDSVFQPFYTETMFDNYGLIIEDEYGHMIFNKNTFADEQSAYELDVDKFDALREMENSGYQFIDKTSKATGWNICVYKPNKLIISSVRPILIIAVAALLVSMLAGILCINMVSEFITKRIKNLQKTMKATETGNLGMVIENDSTDEIGDLINGYNSMSKRLDETVNEVYQSKIKEKEYEMRALQAQINPHFLYNSLSMINWKALEAEQEDISRITLSLSTFYRTALNKGKNILLVKDEIANIKSYLDIQLAMHDNSFDVVYDIDDSILKYETLNLILQPLLENAIYHGMEGMYEDVKTDGRGEIRIEGKENGDFIDFTVSDNGIGMTKTQAALILSKSSNGYGVSNVNERIKLYYGEKYAVKIESTPGAGTKVMLHFPKRVEN
;
A
#
# COMPACT_ATOMS: atom_id res chain seq x y z
N GLY A 1 -25.48 4.18 -7.13
CA GLY A 1 -24.45 5.04 -6.69
C GLY A 1 -23.29 4.39 -5.94
N VAL A 2 -22.95 4.92 -4.77
CA VAL A 2 -21.74 4.59 -4.01
C VAL A 2 -21.64 3.11 -3.62
N LYS A 3 -22.74 2.49 -3.13
CA LYS A 3 -22.77 1.05 -2.76
C LYS A 3 -22.39 0.13 -3.92
N LYS A 4 -22.81 0.44 -5.16
CA LYS A 4 -22.48 -0.37 -6.34
C LYS A 4 -20.99 -0.23 -6.69
N ARG A 5 -20.46 1.00 -6.70
CA ARG A 5 -19.01 1.24 -6.95
C ARG A 5 -18.12 0.54 -5.91
N PHE A 6 -18.49 0.62 -4.62
CA PHE A 6 -17.75 -0.06 -3.56
C PHE A 6 -17.78 -1.59 -3.73
N ARG A 7 -18.96 -2.17 -4.08
CA ARG A 7 -19.09 -3.62 -4.32
C ARG A 7 -18.19 -4.11 -5.45
N ASP A 8 -18.06 -3.32 -6.51
CA ASP A 8 -17.34 -3.69 -7.72
C ASP A 8 -15.81 -3.39 -7.65
N MET A 9 -15.34 -2.73 -6.57
CA MET A 9 -13.91 -2.50 -6.32
C MET A 9 -13.17 -3.80 -5.99
N LYS A 10 -11.89 -3.87 -6.38
CA LYS A 10 -10.98 -4.94 -5.96
C LYS A 10 -10.83 -4.96 -4.43
N LEU A 11 -10.54 -6.11 -3.85
CA LEU A 11 -10.45 -6.29 -2.39
C LEU A 11 -9.46 -5.29 -1.75
N THR A 12 -8.28 -5.11 -2.33
CA THR A 12 -7.30 -4.11 -1.87
C THR A 12 -7.85 -2.68 -1.86
N GLY A 13 -8.60 -2.29 -2.89
CA GLY A 13 -9.25 -0.97 -2.93
C GLY A 13 -10.32 -0.80 -1.84
N LYS A 14 -11.10 -1.85 -1.54
CA LYS A 14 -12.06 -1.84 -0.42
C LYS A 14 -11.35 -1.63 0.91
N MET A 15 -10.22 -2.30 1.14
CA MET A 15 -9.42 -2.17 2.36
C MET A 15 -8.86 -0.77 2.53
N VAL A 16 -8.37 -0.13 1.46
CA VAL A 16 -7.92 1.27 1.49
C VAL A 16 -9.07 2.19 1.90
N VAL A 17 -10.26 2.03 1.31
CA VAL A 17 -11.43 2.86 1.66
C VAL A 17 -11.87 2.64 3.10
N ILE A 18 -11.89 1.40 3.58
CA ILE A 18 -12.23 1.07 4.97
C ILE A 18 -11.21 1.70 5.92
N TYR A 19 -9.90 1.58 5.63
CA TYR A 19 -8.85 2.19 6.44
C TYR A 19 -8.97 3.72 6.47
N LEU A 20 -9.22 4.36 5.33
CA LEU A 20 -9.42 5.81 5.28
C LEU A 20 -10.61 6.26 6.12
N LEU A 21 -11.75 5.58 6.01
CA LEU A 21 -12.98 5.97 6.70
C LEU A 21 -12.98 5.57 8.18
N ALA A 22 -12.54 4.38 8.52
CA ALA A 22 -12.61 3.84 9.88
C ALA A 22 -11.33 4.08 10.70
N GLY A 23 -10.19 4.27 10.05
CA GLY A 23 -8.90 4.51 10.69
C GLY A 23 -8.48 5.98 10.64
N LEU A 24 -8.21 6.51 9.44
CA LEU A 24 -7.60 7.84 9.29
C LEU A 24 -8.56 8.98 9.65
N VAL A 25 -9.82 8.92 9.20
CA VAL A 25 -10.79 10.00 9.45
C VAL A 25 -11.06 10.22 10.94
N PRO A 26 -11.32 9.20 11.78
CA PRO A 26 -11.48 9.38 13.21
C PRO A 26 -10.23 9.97 13.89
N VAL A 27 -9.04 9.53 13.49
CA VAL A 27 -7.77 10.07 14.01
C VAL A 27 -7.65 11.56 13.68
N MET A 28 -7.94 11.98 12.44
CA MET A 28 -7.94 13.39 12.05
C MET A 28 -8.95 14.22 12.85
N ILE A 29 -10.16 13.69 13.07
CA ILE A 29 -11.21 14.37 13.87
C ILE A 29 -10.74 14.54 15.31
N ILE A 30 -10.20 13.47 15.93
CA ILE A 30 -9.70 13.52 17.31
C ILE A 30 -8.55 14.53 17.43
N LEU A 31 -7.58 14.51 16.51
CA LEU A 31 -6.48 15.46 16.51
C LEU A 31 -6.97 16.90 16.31
N GLY A 32 -7.95 17.12 15.44
CA GLY A 32 -8.58 18.43 15.25
C GLY A 32 -9.27 18.94 16.51
N ILE A 33 -10.05 18.10 17.17
CA ILE A 33 -10.72 18.43 18.43
C ILE A 33 -9.67 18.71 19.53
N THR A 34 -8.67 17.84 19.67
CA THR A 34 -7.60 18.00 20.66
C THR A 34 -6.85 19.32 20.46
N TYR A 35 -6.53 19.68 19.21
CA TYR A 35 -5.89 20.95 18.88
C TYR A 35 -6.77 22.15 19.27
N MET A 36 -8.06 22.12 18.97
CA MET A 36 -9.00 23.19 19.33
C MET A 36 -9.15 23.34 20.84
N GLU A 37 -9.32 22.23 21.56
CA GLU A 37 -9.43 22.26 23.03
C GLU A 37 -8.11 22.70 23.70
N MET A 38 -6.96 22.25 23.21
CA MET A 38 -5.67 22.67 23.74
C MET A 38 -5.44 24.18 23.52
N LYS A 39 -5.82 24.71 22.37
CA LYS A 39 -5.77 26.15 22.11
C LYS A 39 -6.61 26.93 23.12
N LYS A 40 -7.84 26.48 23.41
CA LYS A 40 -8.70 27.12 24.42
C LYS A 40 -8.09 27.04 25.81
N ILE A 41 -7.59 25.87 26.21
CA ILE A 41 -6.99 25.67 27.53
C ILE A 41 -5.76 26.57 27.70
N LEU A 42 -4.88 26.62 26.71
CA LEU A 42 -3.69 27.50 26.77
C LEU A 42 -4.09 28.95 26.79
N TRP A 43 -5.06 29.38 26.01
CA TRP A 43 -5.57 30.74 26.03
C TRP A 43 -6.12 31.11 27.41
N ALA A 44 -7.01 30.29 27.97
CA ALA A 44 -7.57 30.52 29.31
C ALA A 44 -6.50 30.54 30.39
N ARG A 45 -5.51 29.64 30.32
CA ARG A 45 -4.39 29.60 31.25
C ARG A 45 -3.56 30.85 31.18
N GLU A 46 -3.17 31.32 30.00
CA GLU A 46 -2.40 32.54 29.81
C GLU A 46 -3.17 33.76 30.33
N THR A 47 -4.48 33.86 30.04
CA THR A 47 -5.34 34.90 30.60
C THR A 47 -5.31 34.91 32.12
N THR A 48 -5.52 33.75 32.75
CA THR A 48 -5.51 33.64 34.21
C THR A 48 -4.14 34.01 34.82
N ILE A 49 -3.04 33.65 34.17
CA ILE A 49 -1.69 34.01 34.60
C ILE A 49 -1.50 35.53 34.52
N LEU A 50 -1.88 36.14 33.39
CA LEU A 50 -1.77 37.60 33.24
C LEU A 50 -2.66 38.34 34.23
N GLU A 51 -3.91 37.92 34.46
CA GLU A 51 -4.81 38.47 35.47
C GLU A 51 -4.24 38.37 36.87
N SER A 52 -3.69 37.20 37.23
CA SER A 52 -3.07 36.99 38.55
C SER A 52 -1.86 37.88 38.74
N TYR A 53 -1.01 38.01 37.71
CA TYR A 53 0.17 38.84 37.74
C TYR A 53 -0.18 40.33 37.94
N VAL A 54 -1.08 40.86 37.08
CA VAL A 54 -1.53 42.26 37.21
C VAL A 54 -2.15 42.49 38.58
N SER A 55 -2.96 41.56 39.05
CA SER A 55 -3.63 41.68 40.35
C SER A 55 -2.61 41.70 41.49
N GLN A 56 -1.68 40.75 41.53
CA GLN A 56 -0.71 40.61 42.59
C GLN A 56 0.26 41.81 42.63
N THR A 57 0.80 42.20 41.47
CA THR A 57 1.75 43.32 41.39
C THR A 57 1.10 44.66 41.70
N THR A 58 -0.16 44.88 41.26
CA THR A 58 -0.93 46.09 41.62
C THR A 58 -1.22 46.13 43.10
N ASP A 59 -1.69 45.01 43.69
CA ASP A 59 -1.94 44.95 45.14
C ASP A 59 -0.64 45.13 45.96
N SER A 60 0.51 44.64 45.45
CA SER A 60 1.83 44.84 46.08
C SER A 60 2.24 46.31 46.05
N MET A 61 2.08 46.97 44.87
CA MET A 61 2.32 48.42 44.75
C MET A 61 1.39 49.22 45.63
N ASP A 62 0.10 48.92 45.67
CA ASP A 62 -0.90 49.59 46.50
C ASP A 62 -0.51 49.49 47.99
N ASN A 63 -0.06 48.32 48.44
CA ASN A 63 0.39 48.12 49.85
C ASN A 63 1.64 48.95 50.19
N GLU A 64 2.59 49.07 49.28
CA GLU A 64 3.76 49.92 49.48
C GLU A 64 3.36 51.39 49.50
N LEU A 65 2.53 51.84 48.56
CA LEU A 65 2.04 53.21 48.52
C LEU A 65 1.17 53.55 49.71
N GLU A 66 0.49 52.61 50.35
CA GLU A 66 -0.29 52.83 51.57
C GLU A 66 0.58 53.23 52.71
N ILE A 67 1.85 52.81 52.78
CA ILE A 67 2.82 53.26 53.76
C ILE A 67 2.99 54.77 53.67
N TYR A 68 3.22 55.29 52.47
CA TYR A 68 3.39 56.75 52.25
C TYR A 68 2.08 57.52 52.42
N ASN A 69 0.96 56.92 52.03
CA ASN A 69 -0.38 57.48 52.27
C ASN A 69 -0.67 57.63 53.76
N ASN A 70 -0.32 56.63 54.57
CA ASN A 70 -0.45 56.69 56.04
C ASN A 70 0.50 57.75 56.67
N LEU A 71 1.71 57.85 56.08
CA LEU A 71 2.64 58.92 56.46
C LEU A 71 2.07 60.29 56.14
N SER A 72 1.55 60.52 54.98
CA SER A 72 0.90 61.74 54.54
C SER A 72 -0.30 62.08 55.46
N LYS A 73 -1.13 61.14 55.83
CA LYS A 73 -2.22 61.29 56.76
C LYS A 73 -1.70 61.67 58.15
N TYR A 74 -0.65 60.99 58.66
CA TYR A 74 -0.06 61.26 59.92
C TYR A 74 0.43 62.74 60.05
N ILE A 75 1.09 63.26 58.99
CA ILE A 75 1.56 64.64 58.93
C ILE A 75 0.39 65.63 58.81
N SER A 76 -0.56 65.35 57.87
CA SER A 76 -1.71 66.21 57.59
C SER A 76 -2.63 66.41 58.81
N TYR A 77 -2.78 65.36 59.63
CA TYR A 77 -3.62 65.40 60.85
C TYR A 77 -2.82 65.70 62.07
N ASN A 78 -1.53 66.10 61.98
CA ASN A 78 -0.69 66.45 63.16
C ASN A 78 -1.06 67.82 63.72
N GLN A 79 -1.65 67.82 64.94
CA GLN A 79 -2.09 69.01 65.58
C GLN A 79 -0.92 69.96 65.95
N SER A 80 0.27 69.44 66.30
CA SER A 80 1.44 70.24 66.62
C SER A 80 1.96 71.03 65.43
N ILE A 81 2.02 70.35 64.25
CA ILE A 81 2.42 70.98 62.98
C ILE A 81 1.40 72.09 62.63
N ALA A 82 0.09 71.80 62.67
CA ALA A 82 -0.95 72.76 62.34
C ALA A 82 -0.96 73.95 63.29
N LYS A 83 -0.66 73.74 64.62
CA LYS A 83 -0.59 74.80 65.61
C LYS A 83 0.61 75.72 65.34
N ILE A 84 1.77 75.14 65.01
CA ILE A 84 3.00 75.94 64.74
C ILE A 84 2.83 76.77 63.48
N LEU A 85 2.28 76.16 62.37
CA LEU A 85 2.10 76.82 61.07
C LEU A 85 1.01 77.90 61.09
N SER A 86 -0.02 77.77 61.95
CA SER A 86 -1.14 78.76 62.05
C SER A 86 -0.91 79.83 63.13
N ALA A 87 0.21 79.78 63.83
CA ALA A 87 0.47 80.75 64.90
C ALA A 87 0.94 82.13 64.36
N ASP A 88 0.28 83.18 64.79
CA ASP A 88 0.72 84.54 64.44
C ASP A 88 1.93 84.95 65.35
N GLN A 89 3.14 84.64 64.80
CA GLN A 89 4.41 84.77 65.47
C GLN A 89 5.41 85.58 64.63
N SER A 90 6.46 86.11 65.34
CA SER A 90 7.53 86.79 64.64
C SER A 90 8.32 85.79 63.72
N ALA A 91 8.94 86.31 62.69
CA ALA A 91 9.77 85.49 61.77
C ALA A 91 10.87 84.69 62.53
N TYR A 92 11.42 85.23 63.62
CA TYR A 92 12.42 84.52 64.43
C TYR A 92 11.81 83.35 65.20
N GLN A 93 10.66 83.53 65.81
CA GLN A 93 9.94 82.47 66.53
C GLN A 93 9.46 81.35 65.58
N ASN A 94 8.99 81.70 64.40
CA ASN A 94 8.66 80.72 63.37
C ASN A 94 9.88 79.91 62.95
N TYR A 95 11.02 80.57 62.73
CA TYR A 95 12.27 79.87 62.36
C TYR A 95 12.71 78.92 63.50
N GLU A 96 12.67 79.36 64.75
CA GLU A 96 13.03 78.54 65.91
C GLU A 96 12.13 77.30 66.04
N GLN A 97 10.82 77.47 65.92
CA GLN A 97 9.88 76.35 65.97
C GLN A 97 9.98 75.40 64.75
N PHE A 98 10.23 75.93 63.61
CA PHE A 98 10.44 75.07 62.42
C PHE A 98 11.72 74.27 62.61
N SER A 99 12.80 74.82 62.97
CA SER A 99 14.09 74.16 63.23
C SER A 99 14.08 73.18 64.41
N THR A 100 13.29 73.44 65.47
CA THR A 100 13.27 72.59 66.65
C THR A 100 12.20 71.51 66.65
N VAL A 101 11.10 71.67 65.86
CA VAL A 101 9.98 70.74 65.87
C VAL A 101 9.70 70.14 64.47
N ILE A 102 9.54 70.97 63.45
CA ILE A 102 9.13 70.50 62.10
C ILE A 102 10.32 69.79 61.45
N ASP A 103 11.47 70.39 61.34
CA ASP A 103 12.63 69.81 60.68
C ASP A 103 13.05 68.46 61.31
N PRO A 104 13.14 68.29 62.62
CA PRO A 104 13.49 67.00 63.22
C PRO A 104 12.41 65.94 62.97
N LEU A 105 11.12 66.32 62.94
CA LEU A 105 10.04 65.40 62.66
C LEU A 105 10.09 64.91 61.21
N LEU A 106 10.20 65.84 60.25
CA LEU A 106 10.25 65.48 58.86
C LEU A 106 11.55 64.77 58.49
N ALA A 107 12.69 65.17 59.09
CA ALA A 107 13.95 64.46 58.91
C ALA A 107 13.91 63.02 59.46
N SER A 108 13.25 62.82 60.62
CA SER A 108 13.07 61.48 61.16
C SER A 108 12.24 60.56 60.22
N ILE A 109 11.25 61.13 59.59
CA ILE A 109 10.44 60.39 58.59
C ILE A 109 11.30 59.96 57.39
N MET A 110 12.08 60.86 56.82
CA MET A 110 13.02 60.57 55.74
C MET A 110 14.12 59.58 56.14
N TYR A 111 14.52 59.61 57.41
CA TYR A 111 15.52 58.68 57.96
C TYR A 111 14.97 57.25 58.09
N PHE A 112 13.72 57.10 58.49
CA PHE A 112 13.11 55.78 58.63
C PHE A 112 12.51 55.24 57.32
N HIS A 113 12.32 56.08 56.31
CA HIS A 113 11.84 55.74 54.97
C HIS A 113 12.85 56.23 53.95
N GLU A 114 13.87 55.42 53.69
CA GLU A 114 14.99 55.78 52.78
C GLU A 114 14.54 56.14 51.35
N ASP A 115 13.41 55.64 50.96
CA ASP A 115 12.81 55.91 49.64
C ASP A 115 12.15 57.30 49.59
N VAL A 116 11.84 57.90 50.67
CA VAL A 116 11.29 59.26 50.75
C VAL A 116 12.43 60.26 50.60
N ASN A 117 12.49 60.92 49.46
CA ASN A 117 13.56 61.87 49.13
C ASN A 117 13.23 63.33 49.53
N GLN A 118 11.95 63.65 49.69
CA GLN A 118 11.51 65.01 50.05
C GLN A 118 10.17 64.98 50.80
N VAL A 119 10.04 65.78 51.83
CA VAL A 119 8.79 66.12 52.52
C VAL A 119 8.73 67.63 52.69
N THR A 120 7.74 68.26 52.02
CA THR A 120 7.58 69.71 52.02
C THR A 120 6.15 70.11 52.35
N ILE A 121 5.94 71.04 53.24
CA ILE A 121 4.68 71.65 53.58
C ILE A 121 4.59 73.02 52.89
N TYR A 122 3.72 73.10 51.90
CA TYR A 122 3.40 74.39 51.28
C TYR A 122 2.22 75.03 51.97
N THR A 123 2.35 76.30 52.41
CA THR A 123 1.30 76.97 53.18
C THR A 123 1.18 78.45 52.83
N ASP A 124 -0.01 78.99 52.95
CA ASP A 124 -0.26 80.45 52.91
C ASP A 124 -0.04 81.16 54.26
N ALA A 125 0.17 80.35 55.31
CA ALA A 125 0.48 80.90 56.66
C ALA A 125 1.87 81.49 56.78
N SER A 126 2.80 81.24 55.84
CA SER A 126 4.15 81.78 55.84
C SER A 126 4.57 82.17 54.42
N ASP A 127 5.04 83.43 54.28
CA ASP A 127 5.63 83.93 53.03
C ASP A 127 7.13 83.59 52.88
N VAL A 128 7.70 82.98 53.89
CA VAL A 128 9.15 82.71 53.94
C VAL A 128 9.42 81.23 53.83
N LYS A 129 10.31 80.88 52.90
CA LYS A 129 10.76 79.50 52.70
C LYS A 129 11.73 79.13 53.85
N HIS A 130 11.50 77.95 54.48
CA HIS A 130 12.36 77.37 55.48
C HIS A 130 12.98 76.08 55.01
N GLY A 131 14.22 76.11 54.54
CA GLY A 131 14.89 74.94 53.96
C GLY A 131 14.10 74.30 52.88
N SER A 132 13.99 72.95 52.91
CA SER A 132 13.17 72.14 52.06
C SER A 132 11.87 71.66 52.71
N THR A 133 11.63 72.05 53.99
CA THR A 133 10.56 71.50 54.83
C THR A 133 9.27 72.32 54.80
N VAL A 134 9.41 73.66 54.76
CA VAL A 134 8.25 74.58 54.68
C VAL A 134 8.50 75.62 53.60
N ALA A 135 7.49 75.81 52.74
CA ALA A 135 7.53 76.73 51.59
C ALA A 135 6.21 77.50 51.44
N PRO A 136 6.23 78.73 50.88
CA PRO A 136 5.00 79.42 50.50
C PRO A 136 4.14 78.65 49.55
N LEU A 137 2.81 78.67 49.70
CA LEU A 137 1.89 77.99 48.87
C LEU A 137 2.00 78.40 47.39
N LYS A 138 2.40 79.62 47.08
CA LYS A 138 2.70 80.16 45.76
C LYS A 138 3.88 79.47 45.02
N ASP A 139 4.77 78.83 45.83
CA ASP A 139 5.93 78.11 45.27
C ASP A 139 5.61 76.70 44.88
N LEU A 140 4.36 76.23 45.10
CA LEU A 140 3.85 74.99 44.56
C LEU A 140 3.73 75.15 43.04
N ALA A 141 4.33 74.25 42.28
CA ALA A 141 4.47 74.38 40.83
C ALA A 141 3.14 74.69 40.12
N ASP A 142 3.18 75.63 39.19
CA ASP A 142 2.01 76.10 38.47
C ASP A 142 1.34 75.02 37.65
N GLY A 143 0.01 74.89 37.82
CA GLY A 143 -0.91 74.38 36.79
C GLY A 143 -1.60 73.06 37.05
N THR A 144 -0.99 72.10 37.72
CA THR A 144 -1.62 70.78 37.96
C THR A 144 -1.92 70.43 39.39
N HIS A 145 -1.45 71.25 40.31
CA HIS A 145 -1.52 70.96 41.76
C HIS A 145 -1.94 72.19 42.62
N ALA A 146 -2.69 73.07 41.98
CA ALA A 146 -3.29 74.20 42.65
C ALA A 146 -4.14 73.71 43.84
N TYR A 147 -4.00 74.39 45.00
CA TYR A 147 -4.74 73.99 46.18
C TYR A 147 -6.24 73.84 45.95
N ASP A 148 -6.84 74.68 45.13
CA ASP A 148 -8.27 74.72 44.89
C ASP A 148 -8.74 73.50 44.01
N ASP A 149 -7.86 72.87 43.26
CA ASP A 149 -8.12 71.68 42.44
C ASP A 149 -7.99 70.38 43.23
N LEU A 150 -7.34 70.38 44.41
CA LEU A 150 -7.21 69.18 45.21
C LEU A 150 -8.49 68.93 46.03
N ASP A 151 -8.93 67.72 46.09
CA ASP A 151 -9.93 67.23 47.04
C ASP A 151 -9.28 66.79 48.37
N ASN A 152 -10.01 66.07 49.20
CA ASN A 152 -9.49 65.55 50.48
C ASN A 152 -8.73 64.24 50.36
N ASN A 153 -8.47 63.76 49.14
CA ASN A 153 -7.74 62.54 48.88
C ASN A 153 -6.22 62.85 48.66
N ILE A 154 -5.44 61.83 48.65
CA ILE A 154 -4.05 61.86 48.28
C ILE A 154 -3.94 61.60 46.80
N HIS A 155 -3.30 62.55 46.08
CA HIS A 155 -3.09 62.42 44.63
C HIS A 155 -1.65 62.08 44.34
N TRP A 156 -1.42 61.06 43.58
CA TRP A 156 -0.10 60.61 43.19
C TRP A 156 0.21 61.05 41.75
N HIS A 157 1.46 61.57 41.60
CA HIS A 157 1.96 62.05 40.30
C HIS A 157 3.36 61.54 40.06
N ILE A 158 3.73 61.44 38.77
CA ILE A 158 5.09 61.06 38.36
C ILE A 158 5.70 62.19 37.55
N ASP A 159 6.89 62.59 37.97
CA ASP A 159 7.77 63.43 37.17
C ASP A 159 8.80 62.52 36.48
N LEU A 160 8.64 62.31 35.19
CA LEU A 160 9.51 61.45 34.38
C LEU A 160 10.89 62.09 34.14
N GLU A 161 10.99 63.43 34.16
CA GLU A 161 12.27 64.11 33.95
C GLU A 161 13.19 63.93 35.16
N SER A 162 12.65 64.15 36.35
CA SER A 162 13.41 63.99 37.61
C SER A 162 13.43 62.56 38.14
N ARG A 163 12.68 61.62 37.50
CA ARG A 163 12.43 60.25 38.01
C ARG A 163 11.97 60.28 39.49
N THR A 164 10.97 61.06 39.76
CA THR A 164 10.41 61.19 41.13
C THR A 164 8.92 60.91 41.08
N ALA A 165 8.45 60.03 41.98
CA ALA A 165 7.03 59.88 42.28
C ALA A 165 6.70 60.80 43.48
N PHE A 166 5.60 61.46 43.40
CA PHE A 166 5.21 62.28 44.51
C PHE A 166 3.70 62.25 44.77
N SER A 167 3.36 62.40 46.04
CA SER A 167 1.98 62.60 46.48
C SER A 167 1.73 64.01 46.96
N VAL A 168 0.56 64.51 46.63
CA VAL A 168 0.07 65.78 47.14
C VAL A 168 -1.23 65.61 47.91
N SER A 169 -1.41 66.23 49.00
CA SER A 169 -2.63 66.16 49.81
C SER A 169 -2.87 67.45 50.62
N ARG A 170 -4.12 67.78 50.84
CA ARG A 170 -4.49 68.92 51.72
C ARG A 170 -4.12 68.64 53.13
N MET A 171 -3.67 69.67 53.85
CA MET A 171 -3.36 69.63 55.28
C MET A 171 -4.63 69.88 56.14
N ALA A 172 -5.40 68.80 56.34
CA ALA A 172 -6.75 68.86 56.95
C ALA A 172 -6.79 69.60 58.31
N MET A 173 -5.79 69.39 59.16
CA MET A 173 -5.72 70.09 60.51
C MET A 173 -5.34 71.54 60.38
N LEU A 174 -4.58 71.92 59.37
CA LEU A 174 -4.21 73.32 59.11
C LEU A 174 -5.41 74.09 58.59
N GLU A 175 -6.21 73.51 57.71
CA GLU A 175 -7.48 74.07 57.20
C GLU A 175 -8.49 74.36 58.32
N GLN A 176 -8.59 73.46 59.32
CA GLN A 176 -9.44 73.67 60.52
C GLN A 176 -8.98 74.87 61.34
N LYS A 177 -7.75 75.29 61.17
CA LYS A 177 -7.16 76.48 61.84
C LYS A 177 -7.22 77.74 60.97
N GLY A 178 -7.84 77.65 59.77
CA GLY A 178 -8.04 78.78 58.88
C GLY A 178 -6.90 79.16 57.96
N ALA A 179 -5.88 78.28 57.83
CA ALA A 179 -4.81 78.42 56.86
C ALA A 179 -4.85 77.30 55.82
N LYS A 180 -4.45 77.61 54.61
CA LYS A 180 -4.31 76.63 53.54
C LYS A 180 -2.95 75.97 53.60
N GLY A 181 -2.91 74.64 53.39
CA GLY A 181 -1.67 73.90 53.31
C GLY A 181 -1.78 72.68 52.43
N VAL A 182 -0.71 72.38 51.70
CA VAL A 182 -0.51 71.21 50.91
C VAL A 182 0.74 70.48 51.39
N LEU A 183 0.59 69.24 51.69
CA LEU A 183 1.70 68.34 51.94
C LEU A 183 2.17 67.73 50.62
N TYR A 184 3.44 67.83 50.33
CA TYR A 184 4.16 67.19 49.27
C TYR A 184 5.07 66.11 49.81
N VAL A 185 4.98 64.88 49.34
CA VAL A 185 5.86 63.76 49.69
C VAL A 185 6.46 63.22 48.44
N GLY A 186 7.74 63.42 48.24
CA GLY A 186 8.50 62.86 47.10
C GLY A 186 9.09 61.50 47.48
N VAL A 187 8.93 60.54 46.61
CA VAL A 187 9.40 59.15 46.76
C VAL A 187 10.22 58.79 45.52
N ASP A 188 11.20 57.95 45.70
CA ASP A 188 12.01 57.44 44.59
C ASP A 188 11.15 56.69 43.62
N TYR A 189 11.32 57.03 42.33
CA TYR A 189 10.53 56.42 41.23
C TYR A 189 10.68 54.88 41.13
N ASP A 190 11.94 54.42 41.25
CA ASP A 190 12.21 52.98 41.09
C ASP A 190 11.67 52.18 42.31
N SER A 191 11.59 52.77 43.46
CA SER A 191 10.97 52.16 44.65
C SER A 191 9.46 51.95 44.47
N VAL A 192 8.74 52.93 43.91
CA VAL A 192 7.30 52.81 43.64
C VAL A 192 7.00 51.68 42.67
N PHE A 193 7.84 51.51 41.65
CA PHE A 193 7.66 50.50 40.63
C PHE A 193 8.45 49.20 40.89
N GLN A 194 9.10 49.06 42.06
CA GLN A 194 9.88 47.88 42.44
C GLN A 194 9.12 46.56 42.28
N PRO A 195 7.82 46.41 42.62
CA PRO A 195 7.07 45.19 42.43
C PRO A 195 7.08 44.70 40.98
N PHE A 196 7.04 45.61 40.02
CA PHE A 196 7.05 45.28 38.59
C PHE A 196 8.45 44.92 38.10
N TYR A 197 9.54 45.28 38.75
CA TYR A 197 10.91 44.88 38.42
C TYR A 197 11.27 43.51 38.99
N THR A 198 10.80 43.20 40.18
CA THR A 198 11.21 41.99 40.91
C THR A 198 10.38 40.77 40.59
N GLU A 199 9.10 40.94 40.29
CA GLU A 199 8.20 39.84 39.95
C GLU A 199 8.20 39.56 38.45
N THR A 200 9.15 38.75 37.97
CA THR A 200 9.14 38.22 36.60
C THR A 200 8.61 36.79 36.62
N MET A 201 7.32 36.61 36.49
CA MET A 201 6.71 35.26 36.49
C MET A 201 6.78 34.56 35.15
N PHE A 202 7.00 35.27 34.05
CA PHE A 202 7.00 34.69 32.68
C PHE A 202 7.64 35.66 31.68
N ASP A 203 7.95 35.13 30.49
CA ASP A 203 8.56 35.88 29.41
C ASP A 203 7.54 36.32 28.37
N ASN A 204 7.96 37.26 27.51
CA ASN A 204 7.21 37.68 26.32
C ASN A 204 5.89 38.39 26.62
N TYR A 205 5.92 39.33 27.50
CA TYR A 205 4.84 40.28 27.78
C TYR A 205 5.35 41.72 27.88
N GLY A 206 4.45 42.66 27.67
CA GLY A 206 4.68 44.07 27.99
C GLY A 206 3.75 44.52 29.08
N LEU A 207 4.20 45.49 29.87
CA LEU A 207 3.46 46.14 30.94
C LEU A 207 3.55 47.66 30.72
N ILE A 208 2.40 48.31 30.78
CA ILE A 208 2.27 49.76 30.68
C ILE A 208 1.43 50.21 31.87
N ILE A 209 1.83 51.30 32.50
CA ILE A 209 1.05 51.97 33.53
C ILE A 209 0.75 53.40 33.09
N GLU A 210 -0.50 53.75 33.13
CA GLU A 210 -1.02 55.08 32.81
C GLU A 210 -1.52 55.76 34.07
N ASP A 211 -1.35 57.07 34.13
CA ASP A 211 -1.95 57.89 35.18
C ASP A 211 -3.48 58.05 34.95
N GLU A 212 -4.14 58.79 35.85
CA GLU A 212 -5.58 59.06 35.73
C GLU A 212 -5.98 59.92 34.52
N TYR A 213 -4.99 60.51 33.83
CA TYR A 213 -5.16 61.32 32.60
C TYR A 213 -4.85 60.54 31.33
N GLY A 214 -4.40 59.28 31.46
CA GLY A 214 -4.00 58.45 30.33
C GLY A 214 -2.55 58.65 29.86
N HIS A 215 -1.70 59.35 30.63
CA HIS A 215 -0.31 59.48 30.26
C HIS A 215 0.48 58.24 30.73
N MET A 216 1.32 57.70 29.86
CA MET A 216 2.19 56.59 30.20
C MET A 216 3.27 57.01 31.18
N ILE A 217 3.22 56.47 32.41
CA ILE A 217 4.14 56.78 33.50
C ILE A 217 5.17 55.66 33.73
N PHE A 218 4.93 54.45 33.24
CA PHE A 218 5.84 53.33 33.33
C PHE A 218 5.67 52.40 32.15
N ASN A 219 6.79 51.89 31.63
CA ASN A 219 6.79 50.88 30.56
C ASN A 219 7.89 49.84 30.83
N LYS A 220 7.52 48.58 30.75
CA LYS A 220 8.43 47.44 30.85
C LYS A 220 8.04 46.40 29.85
N ASN A 221 9.01 45.76 29.25
CA ASN A 221 8.77 44.58 28.40
C ASN A 221 9.77 43.48 28.76
N THR A 222 9.40 42.26 28.41
CA THR A 222 10.23 41.05 28.59
C THR A 222 10.36 40.28 27.26
N PHE A 223 10.18 40.96 26.11
CA PHE A 223 10.35 40.36 24.81
C PHE A 223 11.83 40.07 24.55
N ALA A 224 12.11 38.89 23.97
CA ALA A 224 13.44 38.60 23.45
C ALA A 224 13.75 39.49 22.24
N ASP A 225 15.03 39.70 21.94
CA ASP A 225 15.48 40.58 20.84
C ASP A 225 14.80 40.26 19.50
N GLU A 226 14.58 39.00 19.19
CA GLU A 226 13.88 38.54 17.98
C GLU A 226 12.39 38.91 17.98
N GLN A 227 11.84 39.31 19.11
CA GLN A 227 10.43 39.62 19.33
C GLN A 227 10.20 41.10 19.68
N SER A 228 11.23 41.95 19.61
CA SER A 228 11.14 43.39 19.88
C SER A 228 10.10 44.12 19.01
N ALA A 229 9.74 43.57 17.86
CA ALA A 229 8.66 44.10 17.01
C ALA A 229 7.27 44.08 17.69
N TYR A 230 7.10 43.38 18.80
CA TYR A 230 5.86 43.33 19.57
C TYR A 230 5.81 44.36 20.71
N GLU A 231 6.89 45.12 20.94
CA GLU A 231 6.89 46.24 21.89
C GLU A 231 5.95 47.34 21.38
N LEU A 232 5.17 47.87 22.31
CA LEU A 232 4.23 48.94 22.02
C LEU A 232 4.78 50.24 22.62
N ASP A 233 4.87 51.27 21.77
CA ASP A 233 4.99 52.65 22.19
C ASP A 233 3.60 53.22 22.49
N VAL A 234 3.54 54.44 23.07
CA VAL A 234 2.29 55.08 23.48
C VAL A 234 1.26 55.11 22.35
N ASP A 235 1.66 55.59 21.18
CA ASP A 235 0.76 55.80 20.04
C ASP A 235 0.20 54.47 19.52
N LYS A 236 1.02 53.41 19.51
CA LYS A 236 0.60 52.08 19.10
C LYS A 236 -0.25 51.40 20.15
N PHE A 237 0.06 51.58 21.44
CA PHE A 237 -0.69 50.97 22.51
C PHE A 237 -2.15 51.48 22.49
N ASP A 238 -2.38 52.80 22.46
CA ASP A 238 -3.71 53.37 22.42
C ASP A 238 -4.48 52.93 21.19
N ALA A 239 -3.85 53.00 20.02
CA ALA A 239 -4.47 52.58 18.75
C ALA A 239 -4.89 51.09 18.73
N LEU A 240 -4.06 50.19 19.31
CA LEU A 240 -4.31 48.76 19.34
C LEU A 240 -5.30 48.35 20.42
N ARG A 241 -5.33 49.05 21.56
CA ARG A 241 -6.24 48.78 22.66
C ARG A 241 -7.69 49.03 22.29
N GLU A 242 -7.97 50.03 21.45
CA GLU A 242 -9.30 50.34 20.94
C GLU A 242 -9.77 49.37 19.84
N MET A 243 -8.88 48.58 19.27
CA MET A 243 -9.21 47.66 18.19
C MET A 243 -9.72 46.30 18.72
N GLU A 244 -10.91 45.90 18.34
CA GLU A 244 -11.54 44.62 18.71
C GLU A 244 -10.70 43.38 18.30
N ASN A 245 -9.81 43.50 17.31
CA ASN A 245 -8.93 42.42 16.81
C ASN A 245 -7.48 42.93 16.64
N SER A 246 -6.92 43.53 17.68
CA SER A 246 -5.56 44.11 17.66
C SER A 246 -4.43 43.08 17.47
N GLY A 247 -4.71 41.78 17.67
CA GLY A 247 -3.70 40.71 17.67
C GLY A 247 -2.95 40.62 19.01
N TYR A 248 -3.39 41.36 20.00
CA TYR A 248 -2.87 41.35 21.36
C TYR A 248 -3.98 41.01 22.36
N GLN A 249 -3.60 40.45 23.50
CA GLN A 249 -4.45 40.29 24.66
C GLN A 249 -4.05 41.39 25.66
N PHE A 250 -4.99 42.22 26.12
CA PHE A 250 -4.81 43.26 27.13
C PHE A 250 -5.56 42.87 28.38
N ILE A 251 -4.94 43.09 29.54
CA ILE A 251 -5.53 42.86 30.86
C ILE A 251 -5.22 44.05 31.73
N ASP A 252 -6.24 44.73 32.18
CA ASP A 252 -6.17 45.96 32.94
C ASP A 252 -6.58 45.74 34.40
N LYS A 253 -5.90 46.47 35.30
CA LYS A 253 -6.31 46.64 36.69
C LYS A 253 -6.01 48.06 37.14
N THR A 254 -6.98 48.71 37.78
CA THR A 254 -6.79 50.05 38.37
C THR A 254 -6.30 49.93 39.79
N SER A 255 -5.23 50.66 40.12
CA SER A 255 -4.72 50.83 41.48
C SER A 255 -5.74 51.55 42.34
N LYS A 256 -5.96 51.05 43.56
CA LYS A 256 -6.85 51.68 44.54
C LYS A 256 -6.19 52.85 45.26
N ALA A 257 -4.85 52.82 45.36
CA ALA A 257 -4.06 53.82 46.05
C ALA A 257 -3.85 55.07 45.20
N THR A 258 -3.75 54.94 43.86
CA THR A 258 -3.37 56.03 42.96
C THR A 258 -4.40 56.34 41.87
N GLY A 259 -5.30 55.43 41.57
CA GLY A 259 -6.17 55.54 40.41
C GLY A 259 -5.49 55.19 39.07
N TRP A 260 -4.20 54.82 39.11
CA TRP A 260 -3.46 54.47 37.90
C TRP A 260 -3.97 53.18 37.25
N ASN A 261 -3.93 53.12 35.93
CA ASN A 261 -4.32 51.94 35.19
C ASN A 261 -3.09 51.12 34.81
N ILE A 262 -3.02 49.90 35.32
CA ILE A 262 -1.95 48.95 35.05
C ILE A 262 -2.43 47.98 33.96
N CYS A 263 -1.80 48.03 32.81
CA CYS A 263 -2.14 47.16 31.66
C CYS A 263 -1.00 46.23 31.34
N VAL A 264 -1.26 44.93 31.33
CA VAL A 264 -0.35 43.92 30.80
C VAL A 264 -0.86 43.47 29.45
N TYR A 265 0.04 43.38 28.48
CA TYR A 265 -0.30 42.93 27.15
C TYR A 265 0.60 41.80 26.67
N LYS A 266 0.02 40.88 25.87
CA LYS A 266 0.76 39.77 25.26
C LYS A 266 0.26 39.55 23.80
N PRO A 267 1.17 39.41 22.82
CA PRO A 267 0.79 39.12 21.45
C PRO A 267 0.12 37.74 21.32
N ASN A 268 -1.03 37.66 20.66
CA ASN A 268 -1.78 36.43 20.43
C ASN A 268 -0.95 35.36 19.71
N LYS A 269 -0.04 35.80 18.80
CA LYS A 269 0.87 34.89 18.08
C LYS A 269 1.80 34.15 19.03
N LEU A 270 2.26 34.76 20.11
CA LEU A 270 3.17 34.14 21.09
C LEU A 270 2.42 33.13 21.97
N ILE A 271 1.15 33.39 22.28
CA ILE A 271 0.28 32.43 22.97
C ILE A 271 0.06 31.19 22.08
N ILE A 272 -0.24 31.41 20.79
CA ILE A 272 -0.51 30.32 19.86
C ILE A 272 0.77 29.54 19.52
N SER A 273 1.94 30.17 19.51
CA SER A 273 3.22 29.49 19.22
C SER A 273 3.51 28.36 20.20
N SER A 274 3.04 28.47 21.45
CA SER A 274 3.15 27.43 22.47
C SER A 274 2.39 26.13 22.12
N VAL A 275 1.46 26.18 21.15
CA VAL A 275 0.74 25.00 20.63
C VAL A 275 1.55 24.26 19.52
N ARG A 276 2.60 24.90 18.97
CA ARG A 276 3.39 24.34 17.85
C ARG A 276 3.98 22.95 18.11
N PRO A 277 4.54 22.62 19.27
CA PRO A 277 5.02 21.27 19.57
C PRO A 277 3.92 20.22 19.47
N ILE A 278 2.71 20.56 19.89
CA ILE A 278 1.54 19.67 19.84
C ILE A 278 1.15 19.38 18.37
N LEU A 279 1.21 20.41 17.53
CA LEU A 279 0.96 20.23 16.08
C LEU A 279 1.99 19.28 15.45
N ILE A 280 3.27 19.39 15.82
CA ILE A 280 4.33 18.49 15.34
C ILE A 280 4.04 17.05 15.76
N ILE A 281 3.67 16.82 17.02
CA ILE A 281 3.30 15.50 17.54
C ILE A 281 2.08 14.95 16.80
N ALA A 282 1.07 15.78 16.56
CA ALA A 282 -0.14 15.41 15.82
C ALA A 282 0.18 14.97 14.38
N VAL A 283 1.03 15.72 13.66
CA VAL A 283 1.48 15.38 12.31
C VAL A 283 2.31 14.09 12.33
N ALA A 284 3.21 13.93 13.31
CA ALA A 284 3.98 12.69 13.45
C ALA A 284 3.08 11.48 13.71
N ALA A 285 2.08 11.60 14.57
CA ALA A 285 1.09 10.54 14.84
C ALA A 285 0.29 10.17 13.58
N LEU A 286 -0.10 11.16 12.77
CA LEU A 286 -0.77 10.94 11.48
C LEU A 286 0.13 10.17 10.51
N LEU A 287 1.41 10.53 10.39
CA LEU A 287 2.36 9.84 9.53
C LEU A 287 2.59 8.39 9.99
N VAL A 288 2.73 8.15 11.29
CA VAL A 288 2.86 6.79 11.85
C VAL A 288 1.59 5.98 11.58
N SER A 289 0.41 6.54 11.79
CA SER A 289 -0.87 5.88 11.48
C SER A 289 -0.97 5.53 9.99
N MET A 290 -0.59 6.46 9.10
CA MET A 290 -0.60 6.22 7.65
C MET A 290 0.37 5.09 7.26
N LEU A 291 1.58 5.08 7.81
CA LEU A 291 2.57 4.02 7.58
C LEU A 291 2.05 2.66 8.07
N ALA A 292 1.51 2.61 9.29
CA ALA A 292 0.90 1.40 9.85
C ALA A 292 -0.23 0.87 8.97
N GLY A 293 -1.10 1.76 8.48
CA GLY A 293 -2.17 1.38 7.55
C GLY A 293 -1.66 0.79 6.23
N ILE A 294 -0.63 1.39 5.64
CA ILE A 294 -0.01 0.85 4.41
C ILE A 294 0.59 -0.53 4.68
N LEU A 295 1.29 -0.72 5.80
CA LEU A 295 1.85 -2.02 6.19
C LEU A 295 0.77 -3.07 6.40
N CYS A 296 -0.31 -2.73 7.11
CA CYS A 296 -1.45 -3.63 7.32
C CYS A 296 -2.12 -4.01 5.99
N ILE A 297 -2.35 -3.06 5.09
CA ILE A 297 -2.95 -3.34 3.77
C ILE A 297 -2.05 -4.25 2.95
N ASN A 298 -0.73 -4.02 2.96
CA ASN A 298 0.24 -4.87 2.26
C ASN A 298 0.26 -6.29 2.84
N MET A 299 0.31 -6.44 4.17
CA MET A 299 0.24 -7.74 4.84
C MET A 299 -1.04 -8.50 4.44
N VAL A 300 -2.21 -7.88 4.60
CA VAL A 300 -3.48 -8.54 4.26
C VAL A 300 -3.56 -8.83 2.75
N SER A 301 -3.02 -7.95 1.89
CA SER A 301 -2.94 -8.20 0.45
C SER A 301 -2.07 -9.42 0.13
N GLU A 302 -0.98 -9.62 0.82
CA GLU A 302 -0.08 -10.77 0.60
C GLU A 302 -0.67 -12.06 1.15
N PHE A 303 -1.15 -12.06 2.38
CA PHE A 303 -1.67 -13.26 3.05
C PHE A 303 -3.06 -13.69 2.55
N ILE A 304 -3.95 -12.77 2.23
CA ILE A 304 -5.33 -13.09 1.84
C ILE A 304 -5.53 -12.97 0.33
N THR A 305 -5.26 -11.79 -0.24
CA THR A 305 -5.62 -11.49 -1.64
C THR A 305 -4.82 -12.34 -2.62
N LYS A 306 -3.53 -12.58 -2.35
CA LYS A 306 -2.66 -13.40 -3.20
C LYS A 306 -3.13 -14.86 -3.21
N ARG A 307 -3.51 -15.41 -2.05
CA ARG A 307 -4.03 -16.78 -1.92
C ARG A 307 -5.36 -16.95 -2.67
N ILE A 308 -6.30 -16.02 -2.50
CA ILE A 308 -7.59 -16.06 -3.23
C ILE A 308 -7.38 -15.94 -4.74
N LYS A 309 -6.48 -15.08 -5.20
CA LYS A 309 -6.16 -14.95 -6.64
C LYS A 309 -5.52 -16.23 -7.20
N ASN A 310 -4.65 -16.89 -6.42
CA ASN A 310 -4.05 -18.15 -6.83
C ASN A 310 -5.13 -19.23 -6.96
N LEU A 311 -6.02 -19.34 -5.98
CA LEU A 311 -7.18 -20.25 -6.04
C LEU A 311 -8.04 -19.95 -7.28
N GLN A 312 -8.40 -18.68 -7.52
CA GLN A 312 -9.18 -18.29 -8.69
C GLN A 312 -8.49 -18.65 -10.02
N LYS A 313 -7.16 -18.42 -10.11
CA LYS A 313 -6.37 -18.75 -11.30
C LYS A 313 -6.36 -20.26 -11.56
N THR A 314 -6.17 -21.06 -10.52
CA THR A 314 -6.15 -22.52 -10.62
C THR A 314 -7.53 -23.07 -10.96
N MET A 315 -8.61 -22.57 -10.36
CA MET A 315 -9.98 -22.91 -10.73
C MET A 315 -10.27 -22.64 -12.20
N LYS A 316 -9.80 -21.49 -12.72
CA LYS A 316 -9.97 -21.14 -14.12
C LYS A 316 -9.16 -22.04 -15.06
N ALA A 317 -7.98 -22.50 -14.64
CA ALA A 317 -7.19 -23.46 -15.38
C ALA A 317 -7.88 -24.84 -15.42
N THR A 318 -8.51 -25.25 -14.33
CA THR A 318 -9.31 -26.49 -14.28
C THR A 318 -10.54 -26.42 -15.20
N GLU A 319 -11.22 -25.27 -15.26
CA GLU A 319 -12.33 -25.03 -16.19
C GLU A 319 -11.91 -25.19 -17.66
N THR A 320 -10.66 -24.85 -18.00
CA THR A 320 -10.12 -24.99 -19.36
C THR A 320 -9.55 -26.39 -19.66
N GLY A 321 -9.74 -27.35 -18.78
CA GLY A 321 -9.40 -28.76 -19.01
C GLY A 321 -8.16 -29.29 -18.31
N ASN A 322 -7.44 -28.46 -17.54
CA ASN A 322 -6.32 -28.92 -16.71
C ASN A 322 -6.86 -29.51 -15.40
N LEU A 323 -7.33 -30.74 -15.45
CA LEU A 323 -7.88 -31.46 -14.30
C LEU A 323 -6.76 -31.93 -13.34
N GLY A 324 -7.11 -32.17 -12.09
CA GLY A 324 -6.18 -32.70 -11.09
C GLY A 324 -5.16 -31.71 -10.54
N MET A 325 -5.27 -30.40 -10.86
CA MET A 325 -4.40 -29.39 -10.28
C MET A 325 -4.65 -29.25 -8.79
N VAL A 326 -3.58 -29.28 -8.00
CA VAL A 326 -3.59 -29.14 -6.52
C VAL A 326 -2.87 -27.86 -6.14
N ILE A 327 -3.42 -27.13 -5.19
CA ILE A 327 -2.81 -25.95 -4.58
C ILE A 327 -2.21 -26.38 -3.25
N GLU A 328 -0.92 -26.13 -3.07
CA GLU A 328 -0.28 -26.33 -1.77
C GLU A 328 -0.91 -25.42 -0.71
N ASN A 329 -1.26 -26.00 0.43
CA ASN A 329 -1.90 -25.30 1.53
C ASN A 329 -1.39 -25.79 2.87
N ASP A 330 -0.72 -24.89 3.61
CA ASP A 330 -0.21 -25.14 4.96
C ASP A 330 -1.06 -24.43 6.04
N SER A 331 -2.16 -23.76 5.65
CA SER A 331 -2.97 -22.96 6.54
C SER A 331 -4.25 -23.69 6.94
N THR A 332 -4.65 -23.48 8.20
CA THR A 332 -5.88 -24.02 8.81
C THR A 332 -6.98 -22.95 8.96
N ASP A 333 -6.85 -21.81 8.26
CA ASP A 333 -7.87 -20.75 8.21
C ASP A 333 -8.99 -21.08 7.20
N GLU A 334 -10.01 -20.22 7.12
CA GLU A 334 -11.15 -20.38 6.23
C GLU A 334 -10.73 -20.42 4.75
N ILE A 335 -9.63 -19.76 4.38
CA ILE A 335 -9.06 -19.81 3.04
C ILE A 335 -8.38 -21.15 2.80
N GLY A 336 -7.71 -21.69 3.82
CA GLY A 336 -7.14 -23.04 3.81
C GLY A 336 -8.20 -24.11 3.60
N ASP A 337 -9.32 -24.02 4.30
CA ASP A 337 -10.46 -24.93 4.13
C ASP A 337 -11.05 -24.85 2.73
N LEU A 338 -11.16 -23.65 2.17
CA LEU A 338 -11.63 -23.44 0.79
C LEU A 338 -10.67 -24.07 -0.24
N ILE A 339 -9.37 -23.93 -0.04
CA ILE A 339 -8.34 -24.54 -0.90
C ILE A 339 -8.42 -26.07 -0.80
N ASN A 340 -8.55 -26.64 0.40
CA ASN A 340 -8.67 -28.07 0.60
C ASN A 340 -9.96 -28.64 -0.03
N GLY A 341 -11.06 -27.89 0.09
CA GLY A 341 -12.32 -28.23 -0.59
C GLY A 341 -12.17 -28.26 -2.10
N TYR A 342 -11.51 -27.24 -2.68
CA TYR A 342 -11.20 -27.19 -4.11
C TYR A 342 -10.31 -28.38 -4.52
N ASN A 343 -9.23 -28.66 -3.80
CA ASN A 343 -8.33 -29.78 -4.10
C ASN A 343 -9.06 -31.12 -4.13
N SER A 344 -9.94 -31.34 -3.14
CA SER A 344 -10.77 -32.55 -3.07
C SER A 344 -11.73 -32.66 -4.26
N MET A 345 -12.35 -31.55 -4.64
CA MET A 345 -13.24 -31.49 -5.81
C MET A 345 -12.47 -31.73 -7.11
N SER A 346 -11.31 -31.08 -7.30
CA SER A 346 -10.46 -31.21 -8.50
C SER A 346 -9.99 -32.66 -8.68
N LYS A 347 -9.57 -33.33 -7.59
CA LYS A 347 -9.17 -34.73 -7.62
C LYS A 347 -10.32 -35.65 -7.99
N ARG A 348 -11.50 -35.48 -7.39
CA ARG A 348 -12.69 -36.27 -7.74
C ARG A 348 -13.11 -36.09 -9.19
N LEU A 349 -13.01 -34.85 -9.69
CA LEU A 349 -13.34 -34.56 -11.08
C LEU A 349 -12.39 -35.31 -12.05
N ASP A 350 -11.07 -35.26 -11.75
CA ASP A 350 -10.06 -35.96 -12.54
C ASP A 350 -10.31 -37.50 -12.56
N GLU A 351 -10.51 -38.07 -11.36
CA GLU A 351 -10.85 -39.50 -11.23
C GLU A 351 -12.11 -39.87 -12.05
N THR A 352 -13.18 -39.09 -11.90
CA THR A 352 -14.45 -39.34 -12.60
C THR A 352 -14.29 -39.27 -14.15
N VAL A 353 -13.57 -38.24 -14.62
CA VAL A 353 -13.33 -38.09 -16.08
C VAL A 353 -12.51 -39.26 -16.62
N ASN A 354 -11.49 -39.70 -15.88
CA ASN A 354 -10.66 -40.83 -16.24
C ASN A 354 -11.48 -42.15 -16.25
N GLU A 355 -12.35 -42.38 -15.26
CA GLU A 355 -13.25 -43.54 -15.24
C GLU A 355 -14.19 -43.57 -16.44
N VAL A 356 -14.83 -42.42 -16.74
CA VAL A 356 -15.72 -42.30 -17.91
C VAL A 356 -14.96 -42.57 -19.22
N TYR A 357 -13.73 -42.03 -19.32
CA TYR A 357 -12.90 -42.23 -20.51
C TYR A 357 -12.50 -43.70 -20.68
N GLN A 358 -12.08 -44.37 -19.62
CA GLN A 358 -11.76 -45.80 -19.62
C GLN A 358 -12.98 -46.68 -19.94
N SER A 359 -14.14 -46.30 -19.39
CA SER A 359 -15.39 -47.00 -19.70
C SER A 359 -15.72 -46.91 -21.20
N LYS A 360 -15.54 -45.74 -21.79
CA LYS A 360 -15.83 -45.49 -23.19
C LYS A 360 -14.85 -46.21 -24.14
N ILE A 361 -13.59 -46.33 -23.75
CA ILE A 361 -12.61 -47.17 -24.47
C ILE A 361 -13.05 -48.62 -24.46
N LYS A 362 -13.40 -49.17 -23.30
CA LYS A 362 -13.87 -50.58 -23.20
C LYS A 362 -15.14 -50.83 -24.03
N GLU A 363 -16.09 -49.88 -24.02
CA GLU A 363 -17.29 -49.94 -24.84
C GLU A 363 -16.93 -50.05 -26.33
N LYS A 364 -15.99 -49.22 -26.80
CA LYS A 364 -15.54 -49.26 -28.18
C LYS A 364 -14.79 -50.56 -28.54
N GLU A 365 -14.00 -51.09 -27.62
CA GLU A 365 -13.36 -52.40 -27.80
C GLU A 365 -14.36 -53.52 -27.91
N TYR A 366 -15.43 -53.51 -27.11
CA TYR A 366 -16.50 -54.54 -27.21
C TYR A 366 -17.28 -54.41 -28.52
N GLU A 367 -17.62 -53.18 -28.97
CA GLU A 367 -18.25 -52.97 -30.28
C GLU A 367 -17.37 -53.51 -31.40
N MET A 368 -16.06 -53.25 -31.37
CA MET A 368 -15.13 -53.72 -32.41
C MET A 368 -15.02 -55.24 -32.42
N ARG A 369 -14.92 -55.86 -31.24
CA ARG A 369 -14.93 -57.36 -31.16
C ARG A 369 -16.23 -57.98 -31.66
N ALA A 370 -17.36 -57.34 -31.35
CA ALA A 370 -18.68 -57.81 -31.84
C ALA A 370 -18.78 -57.75 -33.38
N LEU A 371 -18.28 -56.64 -33.97
CA LEU A 371 -18.22 -56.49 -35.41
C LEU A 371 -17.31 -57.54 -36.10
N GLN A 372 -16.13 -57.81 -35.53
CA GLN A 372 -15.20 -58.83 -36.01
C GLN A 372 -15.77 -60.24 -35.90
N ALA A 373 -16.55 -60.55 -34.86
CA ALA A 373 -17.18 -61.83 -34.64
C ALA A 373 -18.31 -62.13 -35.66
N GLN A 374 -18.83 -61.13 -36.39
CA GLN A 374 -19.83 -61.33 -37.45
C GLN A 374 -19.26 -62.05 -38.63
N ILE A 375 -17.92 -62.05 -38.89
CA ILE A 375 -17.30 -62.91 -39.93
C ILE A 375 -17.08 -64.28 -39.27
N ASN A 376 -17.84 -65.28 -39.71
CA ASN A 376 -17.67 -66.64 -39.21
C ASN A 376 -16.50 -67.32 -39.96
N PRO A 377 -15.27 -67.38 -39.38
CA PRO A 377 -14.13 -67.96 -40.10
C PRO A 377 -14.31 -69.45 -40.43
N HIS A 378 -15.00 -70.14 -39.57
CA HIS A 378 -15.23 -71.57 -39.75
C HIS A 378 -16.14 -71.85 -40.94
N PHE A 379 -17.18 -71.04 -41.16
CA PHE A 379 -18.03 -71.16 -42.33
C PHE A 379 -17.23 -70.90 -43.59
N LEU A 380 -16.36 -69.91 -43.61
CA LEU A 380 -15.53 -69.59 -44.77
C LEU A 380 -14.57 -70.71 -45.10
N TYR A 381 -13.85 -71.28 -44.11
CA TYR A 381 -12.98 -72.44 -44.39
C TYR A 381 -13.69 -73.66 -44.84
N ASN A 382 -14.82 -74.01 -44.27
CA ASN A 382 -15.61 -75.15 -44.67
C ASN A 382 -16.14 -74.98 -46.11
N SER A 383 -16.56 -73.79 -46.45
CA SER A 383 -17.03 -73.51 -47.83
C SER A 383 -15.90 -73.66 -48.86
N LEU A 384 -14.70 -73.07 -48.57
CA LEU A 384 -13.54 -73.22 -49.45
C LEU A 384 -13.04 -74.67 -49.52
N SER A 385 -13.04 -75.43 -48.41
CA SER A 385 -12.68 -76.81 -48.38
C SER A 385 -13.65 -77.66 -49.24
N MET A 386 -14.95 -77.35 -49.23
CA MET A 386 -15.92 -77.99 -50.06
C MET A 386 -15.73 -77.70 -51.57
N ILE A 387 -15.38 -76.43 -51.90
CA ILE A 387 -15.07 -76.04 -53.29
C ILE A 387 -13.82 -76.77 -53.78
N ASN A 388 -12.76 -76.85 -52.95
CA ASN A 388 -11.55 -77.58 -53.29
C ASN A 388 -11.79 -79.05 -53.52
N TRP A 389 -12.61 -79.72 -52.68
CA TRP A 389 -13.01 -81.14 -52.88
C TRP A 389 -13.74 -81.33 -54.22
N LYS A 390 -14.69 -80.47 -54.52
CA LYS A 390 -15.44 -80.50 -55.80
C LYS A 390 -14.54 -80.24 -57.02
N ALA A 391 -13.53 -79.32 -56.88
CA ALA A 391 -12.56 -79.08 -57.95
C ALA A 391 -11.67 -80.29 -58.20
N LEU A 392 -11.21 -81.01 -57.15
CA LEU A 392 -10.47 -82.27 -57.31
C LEU A 392 -11.30 -83.40 -57.92
N GLU A 393 -12.57 -83.55 -57.52
CA GLU A 393 -13.51 -84.52 -58.06
C GLU A 393 -13.76 -84.28 -59.58
N ALA A 394 -13.71 -82.99 -59.96
CA ALA A 394 -13.89 -82.60 -61.37
C ALA A 394 -12.58 -82.49 -62.18
N GLU A 395 -11.45 -82.94 -61.61
CA GLU A 395 -10.11 -82.88 -62.22
C GLU A 395 -9.70 -81.48 -62.66
N GLN A 396 -10.19 -80.47 -61.96
CA GLN A 396 -9.90 -79.04 -62.20
C GLN A 396 -8.77 -78.55 -61.24
N GLU A 397 -7.55 -78.88 -61.61
CA GLU A 397 -6.35 -78.60 -60.78
C GLU A 397 -6.16 -77.10 -60.48
N ASP A 398 -6.45 -76.23 -61.45
CA ASP A 398 -6.34 -74.79 -61.30
C ASP A 398 -7.37 -74.25 -60.28
N ILE A 399 -8.59 -74.70 -60.26
CA ILE A 399 -9.62 -74.30 -59.28
C ILE A 399 -9.25 -74.84 -57.92
N SER A 400 -8.75 -76.06 -57.82
CA SER A 400 -8.27 -76.64 -56.56
C SER A 400 -7.12 -75.84 -56.00
N ARG A 401 -6.11 -75.47 -56.77
CA ARG A 401 -4.96 -74.67 -56.37
C ARG A 401 -5.39 -73.31 -55.86
N ILE A 402 -6.22 -72.56 -56.61
CA ILE A 402 -6.71 -71.23 -56.21
C ILE A 402 -7.52 -71.33 -54.91
N THR A 403 -8.40 -72.31 -54.79
CA THR A 403 -9.23 -72.48 -53.59
C THR A 403 -8.41 -72.85 -52.38
N LEU A 404 -7.37 -73.65 -52.50
CA LEU A 404 -6.44 -73.99 -51.43
C LEU A 404 -5.62 -72.78 -51.02
N SER A 405 -5.10 -72.01 -51.96
CA SER A 405 -4.41 -70.75 -51.68
C SER A 405 -5.32 -69.73 -50.97
N LEU A 406 -6.59 -69.61 -51.41
CA LEU A 406 -7.59 -68.74 -50.78
C LEU A 406 -7.90 -69.20 -49.35
N SER A 407 -8.04 -70.49 -49.10
CA SER A 407 -8.24 -71.03 -47.74
C SER A 407 -7.07 -70.75 -46.81
N THR A 408 -5.84 -70.95 -47.35
CA THR A 408 -4.60 -70.64 -46.55
C THR A 408 -4.47 -69.16 -46.29
N PHE A 409 -4.73 -68.31 -47.28
CA PHE A 409 -4.73 -66.88 -47.16
C PHE A 409 -5.68 -66.39 -46.05
N TYR A 410 -6.96 -66.75 -46.07
CA TYR A 410 -7.92 -66.35 -45.05
C TYR A 410 -7.58 -66.90 -43.65
N ARG A 411 -7.05 -68.13 -43.57
CA ARG A 411 -6.66 -68.75 -42.32
C ARG A 411 -5.53 -67.98 -41.65
N THR A 412 -4.51 -67.54 -42.39
CA THR A 412 -3.36 -66.77 -41.89
C THR A 412 -3.75 -65.34 -41.69
N ALA A 413 -4.49 -64.70 -42.56
CA ALA A 413 -4.94 -63.31 -42.46
C ALA A 413 -5.85 -63.09 -41.26
N LEU A 414 -6.81 -63.94 -40.98
CA LEU A 414 -7.73 -63.83 -39.85
C LEU A 414 -7.06 -64.17 -38.51
N ASN A 415 -6.00 -64.99 -38.54
CA ASN A 415 -5.12 -65.33 -37.37
C ASN A 415 -5.84 -65.36 -35.99
N LYS A 416 -7.11 -65.79 -35.94
CA LYS A 416 -7.97 -65.80 -34.77
C LYS A 416 -8.01 -64.41 -34.04
N GLY A 417 -7.82 -63.35 -34.78
CA GLY A 417 -7.80 -61.96 -34.24
C GLY A 417 -6.50 -61.55 -33.55
N LYS A 418 -5.43 -62.33 -33.65
CA LYS A 418 -4.10 -61.98 -33.13
C LYS A 418 -3.37 -61.08 -34.13
N ASN A 419 -2.75 -60.01 -33.61
CA ASN A 419 -1.98 -59.05 -34.41
C ASN A 419 -0.54 -59.50 -34.70
N ILE A 420 -0.10 -60.60 -34.11
CA ILE A 420 1.26 -61.14 -34.18
C ILE A 420 1.18 -62.59 -34.66
N LEU A 421 2.10 -62.97 -35.51
CA LEU A 421 2.26 -64.35 -36.01
C LEU A 421 3.73 -64.65 -36.23
N LEU A 422 4.04 -65.91 -36.56
CA LEU A 422 5.42 -66.28 -36.92
C LEU A 422 5.70 -65.85 -38.36
N VAL A 423 6.94 -65.50 -38.66
CA VAL A 423 7.43 -65.16 -40.00
C VAL A 423 7.04 -66.24 -41.00
N LYS A 424 7.13 -67.54 -40.62
CA LYS A 424 6.72 -68.67 -41.50
C LYS A 424 5.24 -68.52 -41.95
N ASP A 425 4.36 -68.05 -41.10
CA ASP A 425 2.92 -67.92 -41.39
C ASP A 425 2.66 -66.66 -42.26
N GLU A 426 3.40 -65.55 -42.07
CA GLU A 426 3.39 -64.36 -42.91
C GLU A 426 3.89 -64.73 -44.33
N ILE A 427 4.99 -65.53 -44.46
CA ILE A 427 5.49 -66.01 -45.71
C ILE A 427 4.48 -66.96 -46.39
N ALA A 428 3.81 -67.84 -45.64
CA ALA A 428 2.74 -68.71 -46.20
C ALA A 428 1.54 -67.86 -46.70
N ASN A 429 1.21 -66.76 -45.95
CA ASN A 429 0.17 -65.82 -46.35
C ASN A 429 0.50 -65.15 -47.69
N ILE A 430 1.70 -64.56 -47.82
CA ILE A 430 2.09 -63.86 -49.04
C ILE A 430 2.26 -64.82 -50.23
N LYS A 431 2.74 -66.08 -50.03
CA LYS A 431 2.78 -67.09 -51.10
C LYS A 431 1.38 -67.41 -51.58
N SER A 432 0.45 -67.67 -50.67
CA SER A 432 -0.95 -67.93 -51.03
C SER A 432 -1.61 -66.74 -51.76
N TYR A 433 -1.32 -65.52 -51.30
CA TYR A 433 -1.79 -64.27 -51.90
C TYR A 433 -1.25 -64.15 -53.36
N LEU A 434 0.06 -64.34 -53.53
CA LEU A 434 0.70 -64.24 -54.85
C LEU A 434 0.26 -65.34 -55.83
N ASP A 435 0.02 -66.56 -55.33
CA ASP A 435 -0.57 -67.65 -56.18
C ASP A 435 -1.95 -67.24 -56.71
N ILE A 436 -2.78 -66.62 -55.90
CA ILE A 436 -4.08 -66.08 -56.30
C ILE A 436 -3.90 -64.96 -57.33
N GLN A 437 -2.99 -64.03 -57.08
CA GLN A 437 -2.73 -62.91 -57.99
C GLN A 437 -2.15 -63.34 -59.31
N LEU A 438 -1.24 -64.31 -59.34
CA LEU A 438 -0.74 -64.91 -60.59
C LEU A 438 -1.83 -65.52 -61.39
N ALA A 439 -2.75 -66.28 -60.78
CA ALA A 439 -3.89 -66.84 -61.44
C ALA A 439 -4.88 -65.80 -62.01
N MET A 440 -5.05 -64.66 -61.28
CA MET A 440 -5.91 -63.54 -61.71
C MET A 440 -5.31 -62.74 -62.87
N HIS A 441 -3.99 -62.68 -62.99
CA HIS A 441 -3.24 -61.93 -64.00
C HIS A 441 -2.63 -62.83 -65.08
N ASP A 442 -3.16 -64.02 -65.31
CA ASP A 442 -2.73 -64.97 -66.35
C ASP A 442 -1.24 -65.30 -66.35
N ASN A 443 -0.63 -65.35 -65.12
CA ASN A 443 0.81 -65.53 -64.86
C ASN A 443 1.69 -64.53 -65.63
N SER A 444 1.30 -63.24 -65.65
CA SER A 444 1.95 -62.20 -66.42
C SER A 444 3.27 -61.71 -65.80
N PHE A 445 3.55 -61.98 -64.50
CA PHE A 445 4.79 -61.63 -63.82
C PHE A 445 5.41 -62.84 -63.13
N ASP A 446 6.69 -62.76 -62.84
CA ASP A 446 7.46 -63.75 -62.06
C ASP A 446 7.65 -63.35 -60.64
N VAL A 447 7.69 -64.32 -59.72
CA VAL A 447 7.93 -64.08 -58.29
C VAL A 447 9.18 -64.86 -57.86
N VAL A 448 10.11 -64.12 -57.24
CA VAL A 448 11.35 -64.70 -56.71
C VAL A 448 11.37 -64.56 -55.20
N TYR A 449 11.53 -65.69 -54.53
CA TYR A 449 11.65 -65.73 -53.08
C TYR A 449 13.10 -66.03 -52.68
N ASP A 450 13.68 -65.16 -51.85
CA ASP A 450 15.01 -65.31 -51.25
C ASP A 450 14.89 -65.08 -49.73
N ILE A 451 14.39 -66.11 -49.03
CA ILE A 451 14.06 -66.05 -47.63
C ILE A 451 14.98 -67.00 -46.87
N ASP A 452 15.69 -66.45 -45.84
CA ASP A 452 16.51 -67.26 -44.96
C ASP A 452 15.65 -68.11 -44.00
N ASP A 453 15.87 -69.42 -43.97
CA ASP A 453 15.16 -70.32 -43.03
C ASP A 453 15.31 -69.95 -41.57
N SER A 454 16.41 -69.29 -41.21
CA SER A 454 16.71 -68.86 -39.86
C SER A 454 15.66 -67.89 -39.29
N ILE A 455 14.99 -67.08 -40.14
CA ILE A 455 14.01 -66.06 -39.69
C ILE A 455 12.62 -66.62 -39.46
N LEU A 456 12.28 -67.81 -40.01
CA LEU A 456 10.94 -68.39 -40.01
C LEU A 456 10.34 -68.62 -38.61
N LYS A 457 11.19 -68.74 -37.58
CA LYS A 457 10.81 -69.01 -36.18
C LYS A 457 10.51 -67.76 -35.36
N TYR A 458 10.84 -66.56 -35.85
CA TYR A 458 10.63 -65.33 -35.15
C TYR A 458 9.21 -64.76 -35.35
N GLU A 459 8.75 -63.92 -34.42
CA GLU A 459 7.49 -63.22 -34.46
C GLU A 459 7.57 -61.99 -35.37
N THR A 460 6.46 -61.72 -36.07
CA THR A 460 6.24 -60.51 -36.83
C THR A 460 4.78 -60.05 -36.71
N LEU A 461 4.51 -58.81 -37.12
CA LEU A 461 3.15 -58.30 -37.21
C LEU A 461 2.43 -58.98 -38.37
N ASN A 462 1.16 -59.31 -38.17
CA ASN A 462 0.29 -59.89 -39.17
C ASN A 462 0.05 -58.92 -40.34
N LEU A 463 0.11 -59.39 -41.56
CA LEU A 463 -0.20 -58.64 -42.78
C LEU A 463 0.67 -57.40 -42.98
N ILE A 464 2.02 -57.49 -42.76
CA ILE A 464 2.94 -56.38 -43.04
C ILE A 464 3.53 -56.45 -44.46
N LEU A 465 3.66 -57.64 -45.05
CA LEU A 465 4.23 -57.83 -46.38
C LEU A 465 3.15 -57.70 -47.48
N GLN A 466 1.94 -58.13 -47.21
CA GLN A 466 0.84 -58.07 -48.18
C GLN A 466 0.62 -56.67 -48.76
N PRO A 467 0.48 -55.58 -48.01
CA PRO A 467 0.28 -54.23 -48.56
C PRO A 467 1.43 -53.76 -49.46
N LEU A 468 2.65 -54.27 -49.22
CA LEU A 468 3.83 -53.95 -50.04
C LEU A 468 3.71 -54.68 -51.42
N LEU A 469 3.24 -55.93 -51.38
CA LEU A 469 3.01 -56.72 -52.58
C LEU A 469 1.84 -56.17 -53.37
N GLU A 470 0.76 -55.76 -52.72
CA GLU A 470 -0.37 -55.08 -53.37
C GLU A 470 0.10 -53.84 -54.13
N ASN A 471 0.93 -53.01 -53.53
CA ASN A 471 1.52 -51.84 -54.21
C ASN A 471 2.41 -52.27 -55.42
N ALA A 472 3.23 -53.30 -55.28
CA ALA A 472 4.09 -53.80 -56.35
C ALA A 472 3.23 -54.32 -57.56
N ILE A 473 2.16 -55.02 -57.25
CA ILE A 473 1.25 -55.57 -58.34
C ILE A 473 0.45 -54.43 -58.98
N TYR A 474 -0.37 -53.69 -58.18
CA TYR A 474 -1.32 -52.72 -58.71
C TYR A 474 -0.68 -51.44 -59.24
N HIS A 475 0.42 -50.99 -58.66
CA HIS A 475 1.08 -49.77 -59.08
C HIS A 475 2.40 -49.97 -59.82
N GLY A 476 3.08 -51.08 -59.57
CA GLY A 476 4.30 -51.42 -60.25
C GLY A 476 4.05 -52.13 -61.59
N MET A 477 3.30 -53.27 -61.58
CA MET A 477 3.15 -54.15 -62.69
C MET A 477 2.00 -53.77 -63.69
N GLU A 478 0.81 -53.36 -63.14
CA GLU A 478 -0.30 -52.93 -64.04
C GLU A 478 0.10 -51.70 -64.84
N GLY A 479 0.83 -50.76 -64.28
CA GLY A 479 1.40 -49.58 -64.96
C GLY A 479 2.38 -49.96 -66.08
N MET A 480 3.06 -51.12 -66.03
CA MET A 480 3.92 -51.63 -67.09
C MET A 480 3.13 -52.14 -68.34
N TYR A 481 1.94 -52.66 -68.11
CA TYR A 481 1.11 -53.23 -69.21
C TYR A 481 0.25 -52.17 -69.94
N GLU A 482 0.00 -51.00 -69.27
CA GLU A 482 -0.69 -49.89 -69.94
C GLU A 482 0.25 -49.08 -70.84
N ASP A 483 1.56 -49.07 -70.59
CA ASP A 483 2.57 -48.35 -71.37
C ASP A 483 3.22 -49.34 -72.40
N VAL A 484 2.74 -49.38 -73.64
CA VAL A 484 3.04 -50.27 -74.75
C VAL A 484 4.50 -50.42 -75.18
N LYS A 485 5.49 -50.15 -74.34
CA LYS A 485 6.93 -50.07 -74.69
C LYS A 485 7.92 -50.85 -73.81
N THR A 486 7.48 -51.72 -72.93
CA THR A 486 8.46 -52.51 -72.13
C THR A 486 8.43 -53.99 -72.61
N ASP A 487 9.49 -54.37 -73.27
CA ASP A 487 9.71 -55.77 -73.83
C ASP A 487 10.18 -56.74 -72.70
N GLY A 488 9.72 -56.49 -71.45
CA GLY A 488 10.16 -57.20 -70.24
C GLY A 488 9.01 -57.77 -69.43
N ARG A 489 9.13 -59.02 -68.99
CA ARG A 489 8.19 -59.67 -68.06
C ARG A 489 8.40 -59.02 -66.66
N GLY A 490 7.28 -58.73 -65.97
CA GLY A 490 7.32 -58.19 -64.59
C GLY A 490 7.97 -59.21 -63.65
N GLU A 491 8.78 -58.72 -62.72
CA GLU A 491 9.38 -59.50 -61.61
C GLU A 491 9.15 -58.85 -60.27
N ILE A 492 8.61 -59.61 -59.33
CA ILE A 492 8.52 -59.24 -57.93
C ILE A 492 9.46 -60.13 -57.14
N ARG A 493 10.38 -59.51 -56.43
CA ARG A 493 11.36 -60.21 -55.60
C ARG A 493 11.13 -59.90 -54.11
N ILE A 494 11.01 -60.96 -53.30
CA ILE A 494 10.82 -60.90 -51.87
C ILE A 494 12.08 -61.48 -51.19
N GLU A 495 12.80 -60.65 -50.47
CA GLU A 495 13.97 -61.04 -49.71
C GLU A 495 13.69 -60.97 -48.25
N GLY A 496 14.06 -61.97 -47.46
CA GLY A 496 14.00 -62.01 -46.03
C GLY A 496 15.32 -62.47 -45.44
N LYS A 497 16.08 -61.60 -44.80
CA LYS A 497 17.44 -61.90 -44.32
C LYS A 497 17.55 -61.67 -42.82
N GLU A 498 18.38 -62.52 -42.20
CA GLU A 498 18.79 -62.31 -40.82
C GLU A 498 20.00 -61.36 -40.75
N ASN A 499 19.87 -60.25 -40.08
CA ASN A 499 20.91 -59.24 -39.94
C ASN A 499 21.25 -58.95 -38.46
N GLY A 500 22.12 -59.75 -37.89
CA GLY A 500 22.43 -59.67 -36.45
C GLY A 500 21.21 -59.89 -35.57
N ASP A 501 20.81 -58.93 -34.78
CA ASP A 501 19.61 -58.97 -33.92
C ASP A 501 18.33 -58.51 -34.64
N PHE A 502 18.36 -58.31 -35.97
CA PHE A 502 17.28 -57.76 -36.75
C PHE A 502 16.85 -58.71 -37.84
N ILE A 503 15.63 -58.48 -38.35
CA ILE A 503 15.10 -59.08 -39.56
C ILE A 503 14.94 -57.98 -40.57
N ASP A 504 15.45 -58.19 -41.77
CA ASP A 504 15.31 -57.31 -42.90
C ASP A 504 14.42 -57.99 -43.95
N PHE A 505 13.27 -57.36 -44.27
CA PHE A 505 12.51 -57.73 -45.43
C PHE A 505 12.64 -56.68 -46.52
N THR A 506 12.72 -57.14 -47.73
CA THR A 506 12.74 -56.30 -48.91
C THR A 506 11.72 -56.86 -49.94
N VAL A 507 10.83 -56.03 -50.40
CA VAL A 507 9.95 -56.28 -51.55
C VAL A 507 10.39 -55.33 -52.66
N SER A 508 10.81 -55.88 -53.75
CA SER A 508 11.22 -55.12 -54.96
C SER A 508 10.44 -55.54 -56.18
N ASP A 509 10.15 -54.61 -57.05
CA ASP A 509 9.54 -54.80 -58.37
C ASP A 509 10.41 -54.08 -59.41
N ASN A 510 10.27 -54.60 -60.69
CA ASN A 510 10.87 -53.98 -61.87
C ASN A 510 9.90 -53.11 -62.64
N GLY A 511 8.84 -52.63 -61.97
CA GLY A 511 7.74 -51.89 -62.59
C GLY A 511 8.08 -50.44 -62.96
N ILE A 512 7.06 -49.60 -63.13
CA ILE A 512 7.20 -48.21 -63.60
C ILE A 512 8.00 -47.31 -62.64
N GLY A 513 8.13 -47.71 -61.36
CA GLY A 513 8.77 -46.89 -60.34
C GLY A 513 8.08 -45.57 -60.09
N MET A 514 8.66 -44.76 -59.21
CA MET A 514 8.10 -43.48 -58.84
C MET A 514 9.21 -42.42 -58.51
N THR A 515 8.83 -41.15 -58.53
CA THR A 515 9.71 -40.07 -58.13
C THR A 515 9.90 -40.04 -56.61
N LYS A 516 11.00 -39.43 -56.13
CA LYS A 516 11.28 -39.28 -54.69
C LYS A 516 10.14 -38.57 -53.95
N THR A 517 9.46 -37.62 -54.58
CA THR A 517 8.33 -36.89 -54.00
C THR A 517 7.12 -37.81 -53.80
N GLN A 518 6.82 -38.66 -54.78
CA GLN A 518 5.75 -39.67 -54.70
C GLN A 518 6.04 -40.70 -53.60
N ALA A 519 7.28 -41.21 -53.52
CA ALA A 519 7.71 -42.14 -52.47
C ALA A 519 7.56 -41.57 -51.07
N ALA A 520 7.89 -40.29 -50.87
CA ALA A 520 7.69 -39.58 -49.58
C ALA A 520 6.21 -39.39 -49.25
N LEU A 521 5.36 -39.10 -50.23
CA LEU A 521 3.92 -38.95 -50.04
C LEU A 521 3.25 -40.26 -49.60
N ILE A 522 3.65 -41.41 -50.12
CA ILE A 522 3.11 -42.72 -49.74
C ILE A 522 3.31 -43.03 -48.26
N LEU A 523 4.41 -42.54 -47.65
CA LEU A 523 4.68 -42.68 -46.21
C LEU A 523 3.96 -41.63 -45.35
N SER A 524 3.36 -40.57 -45.93
CA SER A 524 2.67 -39.52 -45.20
C SER A 524 1.18 -39.86 -44.97
N LYS A 525 0.59 -39.36 -43.87
CA LYS A 525 -0.84 -39.55 -43.52
C LYS A 525 -1.83 -38.93 -44.52
N SER A 526 -1.38 -38.17 -45.50
CA SER A 526 -2.20 -37.40 -46.43
C SER A 526 -2.44 -38.10 -47.78
N SER A 527 -1.92 -39.30 -48.00
CA SER A 527 -2.10 -40.03 -49.27
C SER A 527 -3.34 -40.92 -49.25
N ASN A 528 -4.09 -40.96 -50.35
CA ASN A 528 -5.23 -41.87 -50.55
C ASN A 528 -4.85 -43.37 -50.64
N GLY A 529 -3.57 -43.73 -50.51
CA GLY A 529 -3.06 -45.10 -50.48
C GLY A 529 -2.79 -45.57 -49.05
N TYR A 530 -3.78 -46.13 -48.38
CA TYR A 530 -3.71 -46.53 -46.95
C TYR A 530 -2.76 -47.71 -46.64
N GLY A 531 -2.27 -48.47 -47.60
CA GLY A 531 -1.56 -49.72 -47.34
C GLY A 531 -0.19 -49.57 -46.69
N VAL A 532 0.78 -48.96 -47.38
CA VAL A 532 2.17 -48.82 -46.89
C VAL A 532 2.30 -47.85 -45.73
N SER A 533 1.52 -46.75 -45.74
CA SER A 533 1.45 -45.82 -44.62
C SER A 533 0.98 -46.50 -43.32
N ASN A 534 -0.03 -47.37 -43.42
CA ASN A 534 -0.54 -48.14 -42.29
C ASN A 534 0.50 -49.15 -41.77
N VAL A 535 1.24 -49.85 -42.67
CA VAL A 535 2.35 -50.72 -42.28
C VAL A 535 3.42 -49.92 -41.52
N ASN A 536 3.79 -48.74 -42.04
CA ASN A 536 4.78 -47.87 -41.40
C ASN A 536 4.35 -47.46 -39.98
N GLU A 537 3.12 -47.01 -39.78
CA GLU A 537 2.59 -46.67 -38.45
C GLU A 537 2.52 -47.88 -37.51
N ARG A 538 2.09 -49.06 -37.99
CA ARG A 538 2.05 -50.28 -37.18
C ARG A 538 3.43 -50.75 -36.74
N ILE A 539 4.45 -50.64 -37.62
CA ILE A 539 5.84 -50.97 -37.29
C ILE A 539 6.37 -50.01 -36.25
N LYS A 540 6.16 -48.70 -36.41
CA LYS A 540 6.59 -47.69 -35.44
C LYS A 540 5.91 -47.88 -34.08
N LEU A 541 4.62 -48.13 -34.04
CA LEU A 541 3.89 -48.34 -32.81
C LEU A 541 4.34 -49.60 -32.06
N TYR A 542 4.65 -50.68 -32.77
CA TYR A 542 5.01 -51.94 -32.13
C TYR A 542 6.50 -52.10 -31.81
N TYR A 543 7.37 -51.67 -32.74
CA TYR A 543 8.82 -51.82 -32.60
C TYR A 543 9.53 -50.53 -32.16
N GLY A 544 8.88 -49.36 -32.30
CA GLY A 544 9.40 -48.04 -31.97
C GLY A 544 9.65 -47.12 -33.17
N GLU A 545 9.62 -45.81 -32.96
CA GLU A 545 9.72 -44.75 -33.99
C GLU A 545 10.95 -44.87 -34.93
N LYS A 546 12.03 -45.48 -34.46
CA LYS A 546 13.27 -45.65 -35.23
C LYS A 546 13.15 -46.71 -36.34
N TYR A 547 12.14 -47.58 -36.30
CA TYR A 547 11.91 -48.64 -37.27
C TYR A 547 10.87 -48.24 -38.30
N ALA A 548 11.21 -47.32 -39.18
CA ALA A 548 10.34 -46.85 -40.24
C ALA A 548 10.56 -47.61 -41.54
N VAL A 549 9.50 -47.75 -42.33
CA VAL A 549 9.58 -48.30 -43.71
C VAL A 549 10.45 -47.39 -44.58
N LYS A 550 11.37 -47.95 -45.34
CA LYS A 550 12.19 -47.22 -46.33
C LYS A 550 11.73 -47.59 -47.74
N ILE A 551 11.61 -46.60 -48.60
CA ILE A 551 11.26 -46.78 -50.03
C ILE A 551 12.39 -46.18 -50.86
N GLU A 552 12.93 -46.98 -51.78
CA GLU A 552 13.82 -46.56 -52.83
C GLU A 552 13.15 -46.82 -54.17
N SER A 553 12.98 -45.82 -55.02
CA SER A 553 12.36 -45.95 -56.29
C SER A 553 12.93 -44.97 -57.31
N THR A 554 12.95 -45.39 -58.56
CA THR A 554 13.38 -44.55 -59.67
C THR A 554 12.40 -44.76 -60.81
N PRO A 555 11.88 -43.70 -61.43
CA PRO A 555 10.99 -43.84 -62.57
C PRO A 555 11.58 -44.69 -63.68
N GLY A 556 10.85 -45.69 -64.12
CA GLY A 556 11.27 -46.64 -65.16
C GLY A 556 12.22 -47.78 -64.75
N ALA A 557 12.58 -47.83 -63.41
CA ALA A 557 13.53 -48.86 -62.92
C ALA A 557 12.94 -49.69 -61.75
N GLY A 558 11.68 -49.46 -61.38
CA GLY A 558 10.98 -50.19 -60.32
C GLY A 558 11.08 -49.57 -58.94
N THR A 559 10.54 -50.28 -57.95
CA THR A 559 10.48 -49.84 -56.54
C THR A 559 11.04 -50.91 -55.60
N LYS A 560 11.72 -50.49 -54.57
CA LYS A 560 12.23 -51.31 -53.47
C LYS A 560 11.73 -50.80 -52.16
N VAL A 561 10.99 -51.60 -51.42
CA VAL A 561 10.48 -51.26 -50.07
C VAL A 561 11.16 -52.15 -49.04
N MET A 562 11.73 -51.53 -48.02
CA MET A 562 12.55 -52.21 -47.03
C MET A 562 11.92 -52.02 -45.63
N LEU A 563 11.84 -53.13 -44.89
CA LEU A 563 11.46 -53.21 -43.50
C LEU A 563 12.64 -53.70 -42.68
N HIS A 564 12.90 -53.05 -41.58
CA HIS A 564 13.98 -53.40 -40.66
C HIS A 564 13.42 -53.34 -39.23
N PHE A 565 13.42 -54.49 -38.51
CA PHE A 565 12.89 -54.54 -37.14
C PHE A 565 13.59 -55.65 -36.32
N PRO A 566 13.57 -55.55 -34.97
CA PRO A 566 14.27 -56.48 -34.11
C PRO A 566 13.59 -57.86 -34.10
N LYS A 567 14.43 -58.92 -33.95
CA LYS A 567 13.97 -60.28 -33.72
C LYS A 567 13.17 -60.37 -32.41
N ARG A 568 12.07 -61.09 -32.44
CA ARG A 568 11.31 -61.49 -31.26
C ARG A 568 10.97 -62.97 -31.36
N VAL A 569 11.05 -63.66 -30.22
CA VAL A 569 10.71 -65.07 -30.09
C VAL A 569 9.43 -65.16 -29.28
N GLU A 570 8.54 -66.06 -29.63
CA GLU A 570 7.33 -66.36 -28.86
C GLU A 570 7.77 -66.76 -27.42
N ASN A 571 7.31 -65.98 -26.41
CA ASN A 571 7.50 -66.32 -25.02
C ASN A 571 6.48 -67.33 -24.52
#